data_203ca8f723649ca9a5d1752c5a3140de
#
_entry.id   203ca8f723649ca9a5d1752c5a3140de
#
_cell.length_a   1.000
_cell.length_b   1.000
_cell.length_c   1.000
_cell.angle_alpha   90.00
_cell.angle_beta   90.00
_cell.angle_gamma   90.00
#
_symmetry.space_group_name_H-M   'P 1'
#
loop_
_entity.id
_entity.type
_entity.pdbx_description
1 polymer ?
#
loop_
_entity_poly.entity_id
_entity_poly.type
_entity_poly.pdbx_seq_one_letter_code
_entity_poly.pdbx_strand_id
1 'polypeptide(L)'
;MRFSRSFDIDVENGYGKGMAEFHPATAGIHLPQAGPASSGEAIQRAAVLAEDLGYADVWVSDHLAVPTGADYPPSAYIFEPFIAMTWAAAYTKRVGLGTTVLVLPMRNPLSVAKIVASLDHMSGGRVILGIAAGWLEAEFNALGVPFAERGPRTDEAIEILRRVWTDDHITADFPVHDAHFVSMRTKPQPLRHVPLWIGGHADIALRRAIDVGDGWHGAFLSPEQTERRVKKLREGRPEQSFPISMRTRWDALEDDNDVILAEIDHYREIGVTHFVPEPRQRTLDGYLRAMEIQADLFRRASVSMFDS
;
A
#
# COMPACT_ATOMS: atom_id res chain seq x y z
N MET A 1 40.72 14.63 5.92
CA MET A 1 39.82 15.35 5.01
C MET A 1 38.41 15.24 5.53
N ARG A 2 37.88 16.34 6.07
CA ARG A 2 36.52 16.40 6.59
C ARG A 2 35.59 16.75 5.44
N PHE A 3 34.59 15.92 5.13
CA PHE A 3 33.44 16.32 4.33
C PHE A 3 32.26 16.54 5.28
N SER A 4 32.08 17.77 5.71
CA SER A 4 30.83 18.25 6.27
C SER A 4 30.06 18.92 5.11
N ARG A 5 28.97 18.34 4.70
CA ARG A 5 27.85 19.03 4.05
C ARG A 5 26.59 18.62 4.77
N SER A 6 26.15 19.49 5.66
CA SER A 6 24.80 19.51 6.16
C SER A 6 23.87 19.79 4.98
N PHE A 7 23.00 18.85 4.66
CA PHE A 7 21.78 19.12 3.91
C PHE A 7 20.72 19.44 4.94
N ASP A 8 20.51 20.72 5.21
CA ASP A 8 19.30 21.19 5.86
C ASP A 8 18.15 20.99 4.87
N ILE A 9 17.37 19.95 5.10
CA ILE A 9 16.05 19.80 4.48
C ILE A 9 15.09 20.45 5.46
N ASP A 10 14.60 21.65 5.10
CA ASP A 10 13.46 22.29 5.78
C ASP A 10 12.25 21.34 5.73
N VAL A 11 11.96 20.70 6.86
CA VAL A 11 10.74 19.94 7.08
C VAL A 11 9.73 20.89 7.73
N GLU A 12 9.35 21.95 7.06
CA GLU A 12 8.10 22.66 7.30
C GLU A 12 7.09 22.26 6.23
N ASN A 13 6.52 21.08 6.39
CA ASN A 13 5.25 20.76 5.76
C ASN A 13 4.15 20.90 6.78
N GLY A 14 3.49 22.05 6.67
CA GLY A 14 2.37 22.51 7.45
C GLY A 14 1.20 21.55 7.48
N TYR A 15 1.06 20.84 8.59
CA TYR A 15 -0.25 20.47 9.08
C TYR A 15 -0.68 21.57 10.06
N GLY A 16 -1.19 22.67 9.48
CA GLY A 16 -1.77 23.78 10.22
C GLY A 16 -3.01 23.31 10.98
N LYS A 17 -3.03 23.53 12.29
CA LYS A 17 -4.26 23.48 13.09
C LYS A 17 -5.12 24.69 12.71
N GLY A 18 -6.25 24.44 12.05
CA GLY A 18 -7.29 25.46 11.90
C GLY A 18 -8.17 25.29 10.68
N MET A 19 -9.46 25.01 10.94
CA MET A 19 -10.57 24.79 9.99
C MET A 19 -10.50 23.46 9.25
N ALA A 20 -11.65 22.78 9.10
CA ALA A 20 -11.78 21.55 8.33
C ALA A 20 -11.42 21.84 6.85
N GLU A 21 -10.13 21.83 6.54
CA GLU A 21 -9.66 21.81 5.16
C GLU A 21 -10.04 20.45 4.59
N PHE A 22 -10.91 20.49 3.62
CA PHE A 22 -11.29 19.36 2.79
C PHE A 22 -10.02 18.95 2.05
N HIS A 23 -9.25 18.00 2.60
CA HIS A 23 -8.10 17.44 1.88
C HIS A 23 -8.66 16.73 0.65
N PRO A 24 -8.29 17.14 -0.56
CA PRO A 24 -8.75 16.48 -1.77
C PRO A 24 -8.31 15.02 -1.73
N ALA A 25 -9.18 14.11 -2.19
CA ALA A 25 -8.81 12.72 -2.34
C ALA A 25 -7.60 12.61 -3.28
N THR A 26 -6.71 11.65 -3.03
CA THR A 26 -5.53 11.38 -3.85
C THR A 26 -5.69 10.10 -4.65
N ALA A 27 -4.88 9.94 -5.69
CA ALA A 27 -4.91 8.78 -6.58
C ALA A 27 -3.55 8.10 -6.68
N GLY A 28 -3.53 6.82 -6.36
CA GLY A 28 -2.48 5.90 -6.76
C GLY A 28 -2.91 5.06 -7.97
N ILE A 29 -2.04 4.14 -8.39
CA ILE A 29 -2.32 3.18 -9.46
C ILE A 29 -1.65 1.84 -9.16
N HIS A 30 -2.33 0.71 -9.43
CA HIS A 30 -1.69 -0.59 -9.38
C HIS A 30 -0.72 -0.75 -10.56
N LEU A 31 0.46 -1.32 -10.33
CA LEU A 31 1.41 -1.61 -11.40
C LEU A 31 1.09 -2.93 -12.11
N PRO A 32 1.47 -3.10 -13.39
CA PRO A 32 1.32 -4.35 -14.13
C PRO A 32 2.31 -5.41 -13.63
N GLN A 33 2.14 -5.81 -12.39
CA GLN A 33 2.99 -6.76 -11.67
C GLN A 33 2.62 -8.21 -11.97
N ALA A 34 1.38 -8.46 -12.37
CA ALA A 34 0.82 -9.79 -12.54
C ALA A 34 0.17 -9.98 -13.91
N GLY A 35 0.06 -11.24 -14.34
CA GLY A 35 -0.66 -11.64 -15.55
C GLY A 35 0.07 -11.33 -16.85
N PRO A 36 -0.66 -11.33 -18.00
CA PRO A 36 -0.05 -11.28 -19.33
C PRO A 36 0.69 -9.98 -19.67
N ALA A 37 0.29 -8.84 -19.09
CA ALA A 37 0.94 -7.55 -19.31
C ALA A 37 2.21 -7.36 -18.47
N SER A 38 2.50 -8.28 -17.53
CA SER A 38 3.58 -8.10 -16.57
C SER A 38 4.96 -8.41 -17.13
N SER A 39 5.90 -7.53 -16.87
CA SER A 39 7.33 -7.70 -17.12
C SER A 39 8.11 -6.64 -16.33
N GLY A 40 9.45 -6.79 -16.26
CA GLY A 40 10.29 -5.72 -15.70
C GLY A 40 10.14 -4.39 -16.46
N GLU A 41 10.05 -4.45 -17.80
CA GLU A 41 9.79 -3.28 -18.65
C GLU A 41 8.41 -2.66 -18.34
N ALA A 42 7.38 -3.49 -18.16
CA ALA A 42 6.03 -3.03 -17.88
C ALA A 42 5.96 -2.29 -16.53
N ILE A 43 6.56 -2.86 -15.49
CA ILE A 43 6.63 -2.21 -14.16
C ILE A 43 7.38 -0.88 -14.26
N GLN A 44 8.53 -0.85 -14.94
CA GLN A 44 9.32 0.36 -15.12
C GLN A 44 8.53 1.44 -15.86
N ARG A 45 7.99 1.14 -17.05
CA ARG A 45 7.26 2.12 -17.87
C ARG A 45 6.00 2.63 -17.19
N ALA A 46 5.24 1.74 -16.53
CA ALA A 46 4.06 2.15 -15.79
C ALA A 46 4.39 3.02 -14.57
N ALA A 47 5.48 2.72 -13.84
CA ALA A 47 5.89 3.55 -12.71
C ALA A 47 6.35 4.95 -13.15
N VAL A 48 7.13 5.05 -14.23
CA VAL A 48 7.54 6.34 -14.81
C VAL A 48 6.32 7.12 -15.31
N LEU A 49 5.43 6.47 -16.07
CA LEU A 49 4.21 7.11 -16.54
C LEU A 49 3.30 7.57 -15.39
N ALA A 50 3.19 6.80 -14.31
CA ALA A 50 2.44 7.20 -13.14
C ALA A 50 2.97 8.51 -12.53
N GLU A 51 4.31 8.63 -12.42
CA GLU A 51 4.96 9.85 -11.95
C GLU A 51 4.72 11.03 -12.88
N ASP A 52 4.81 10.83 -14.20
CA ASP A 52 4.60 11.86 -15.23
C ASP A 52 3.13 12.33 -15.28
N LEU A 53 2.18 11.43 -15.05
CA LEU A 53 0.75 11.74 -14.98
C LEU A 53 0.32 12.40 -13.67
N GLY A 54 1.20 12.39 -12.64
CA GLY A 54 0.94 13.00 -11.34
C GLY A 54 0.23 12.09 -10.34
N TYR A 55 0.24 10.76 -10.53
CA TYR A 55 -0.24 9.85 -9.47
C TYR A 55 0.57 10.04 -8.18
N ALA A 56 -0.10 9.96 -7.03
CA ALA A 56 0.52 10.10 -5.72
C ALA A 56 1.45 8.92 -5.40
N ASP A 57 1.06 7.72 -5.82
CA ASP A 57 1.76 6.49 -5.50
C ASP A 57 1.47 5.37 -6.49
N VAL A 58 2.34 4.36 -6.46
CA VAL A 58 2.19 3.11 -7.22
C VAL A 58 2.12 1.92 -6.27
N TRP A 59 1.31 0.92 -6.62
CA TRP A 59 0.96 -0.19 -5.73
C TRP A 59 1.21 -1.54 -6.37
N VAL A 60 1.58 -2.51 -5.52
CA VAL A 60 1.82 -3.90 -5.91
C VAL A 60 1.16 -4.87 -4.94
N SER A 61 0.76 -6.04 -5.42
CA SER A 61 0.10 -7.11 -4.66
C SER A 61 1.08 -8.15 -4.12
N ASP A 62 0.65 -8.94 -3.16
CA ASP A 62 1.44 -10.01 -2.57
C ASP A 62 0.73 -11.38 -2.70
N HIS A 63 1.31 -12.27 -3.50
CA HIS A 63 1.07 -13.71 -3.49
C HIS A 63 2.39 -14.42 -3.80
N LEU A 64 2.75 -15.41 -3.00
CA LEU A 64 3.97 -16.21 -3.17
C LEU A 64 3.72 -17.48 -3.98
N ALA A 65 2.53 -18.06 -3.85
CA ALA A 65 2.11 -19.24 -4.58
C ALA A 65 0.58 -19.26 -4.74
N VAL A 66 0.12 -19.62 -5.93
CA VAL A 66 -1.30 -19.67 -6.26
C VAL A 66 -1.69 -21.11 -6.60
N PRO A 67 -2.67 -21.71 -5.91
CA PRO A 67 -3.16 -23.04 -6.24
C PRO A 67 -3.69 -23.12 -7.67
N THR A 68 -3.44 -24.22 -8.35
CA THR A 68 -4.04 -24.50 -9.66
C THR A 68 -5.55 -24.49 -9.55
N GLY A 69 -6.24 -23.72 -10.40
CA GLY A 69 -7.68 -23.62 -10.42
C GLY A 69 -8.27 -22.65 -9.39
N ALA A 70 -7.45 -21.83 -8.73
CA ALA A 70 -7.96 -20.73 -7.91
C ALA A 70 -8.62 -19.66 -8.78
N ASP A 71 -9.77 -19.15 -8.35
CA ASP A 71 -10.46 -18.04 -9.05
C ASP A 71 -9.75 -16.71 -8.89
N TYR A 72 -9.02 -16.54 -7.78
CA TYR A 72 -8.24 -15.35 -7.45
C TYR A 72 -6.97 -15.74 -6.69
N PRO A 73 -5.82 -15.10 -6.93
CA PRO A 73 -5.58 -14.08 -7.97
C PRO A 73 -5.74 -14.65 -9.39
N PRO A 74 -6.07 -13.78 -10.38
CA PRO A 74 -6.40 -14.24 -11.74
C PRO A 74 -5.20 -14.82 -12.51
N SER A 75 -4.02 -14.75 -11.94
CA SER A 75 -2.78 -15.29 -12.49
C SER A 75 -1.83 -15.76 -11.40
N ALA A 76 -1.19 -16.90 -11.61
CA ALA A 76 -0.06 -17.34 -10.80
C ALA A 76 1.26 -16.66 -11.21
N TYR A 77 1.28 -15.99 -12.37
CA TYR A 77 2.43 -15.20 -12.81
C TYR A 77 2.35 -13.82 -12.15
N ILE A 78 3.07 -13.66 -11.06
CA ILE A 78 3.13 -12.44 -10.25
C ILE A 78 4.55 -12.24 -9.72
N PHE A 79 5.07 -11.03 -9.84
CA PHE A 79 6.38 -10.68 -9.29
C PHE A 79 6.27 -10.45 -7.78
N GLU A 80 7.33 -10.77 -7.06
CA GLU A 80 7.44 -10.53 -5.62
C GLU A 80 7.35 -9.00 -5.34
N PRO A 81 6.51 -8.56 -4.36
CA PRO A 81 6.18 -7.15 -4.18
C PRO A 81 7.38 -6.25 -3.89
N PHE A 82 8.29 -6.66 -3.01
CA PHE A 82 9.45 -5.81 -2.69
C PHE A 82 10.42 -5.68 -3.86
N ILE A 83 10.56 -6.73 -4.67
CA ILE A 83 11.37 -6.68 -5.89
C ILE A 83 10.73 -5.72 -6.90
N ALA A 84 9.40 -5.82 -7.10
CA ALA A 84 8.66 -4.92 -7.99
C ALA A 84 8.73 -3.46 -7.53
N MET A 85 8.55 -3.19 -6.23
CA MET A 85 8.68 -1.86 -5.65
C MET A 85 10.11 -1.30 -5.78
N THR A 86 11.13 -2.12 -5.54
CA THR A 86 12.54 -1.70 -5.68
C THR A 86 12.84 -1.34 -7.13
N TRP A 87 12.31 -2.14 -8.07
CA TRP A 87 12.45 -1.87 -9.50
C TRP A 87 11.78 -0.55 -9.88
N ALA A 88 10.54 -0.30 -9.45
CA ALA A 88 9.85 0.96 -9.66
C ALA A 88 10.61 2.15 -9.03
N ALA A 89 11.11 1.99 -7.81
CA ALA A 89 11.87 3.01 -7.08
C ALA A 89 13.13 3.46 -7.82
N ALA A 90 13.79 2.55 -8.54
CA ALA A 90 15.02 2.85 -9.27
C ALA A 90 14.80 3.82 -10.45
N TYR A 91 13.58 3.89 -10.99
CA TYR A 91 13.23 4.71 -12.16
C TYR A 91 12.36 5.92 -11.83
N THR A 92 11.95 6.09 -10.57
CA THR A 92 11.07 7.19 -10.12
C THR A 92 11.72 8.00 -9.00
N LYS A 93 11.23 9.23 -8.79
CA LYS A 93 11.79 10.16 -7.78
C LYS A 93 10.77 10.64 -6.76
N ARG A 94 9.48 10.69 -7.11
CA ARG A 94 8.41 11.34 -6.33
C ARG A 94 7.33 10.38 -5.87
N VAL A 95 6.82 9.53 -6.77
CA VAL A 95 5.70 8.64 -6.44
C VAL A 95 5.98 7.75 -5.23
N GLY A 96 4.99 7.67 -4.34
CA GLY A 96 4.99 6.72 -3.24
C GLY A 96 5.04 5.27 -3.73
N LEU A 97 5.46 4.37 -2.87
CA LEU A 97 5.66 2.95 -3.19
C LEU A 97 4.85 2.11 -2.19
N GLY A 98 3.72 1.57 -2.62
CA GLY A 98 2.76 0.91 -1.75
C GLY A 98 2.60 -0.60 -2.01
N THR A 99 2.24 -1.33 -0.96
CA THR A 99 1.75 -2.72 -1.08
C THR A 99 0.23 -2.79 -0.87
N THR A 100 -0.49 -3.50 -1.74
CA THR A 100 -1.95 -3.66 -1.70
C THR A 100 -2.39 -5.12 -1.76
N VAL A 101 -2.19 -5.89 -0.72
CA VAL A 101 -1.49 -5.64 0.53
C VAL A 101 -0.44 -6.72 0.74
N LEU A 102 0.60 -6.45 1.52
CA LEU A 102 1.55 -7.47 1.98
C LEU A 102 0.84 -8.41 2.95
N VAL A 103 0.91 -9.72 2.74
CA VAL A 103 0.38 -10.73 3.67
C VAL A 103 1.41 -10.95 4.76
N LEU A 104 1.41 -10.06 5.76
CA LEU A 104 2.46 -9.94 6.75
C LEU A 104 2.76 -11.23 7.54
N PRO A 105 1.74 -12.03 8.00
CA PRO A 105 2.01 -13.23 8.81
C PRO A 105 2.67 -14.38 8.03
N MET A 106 2.71 -14.33 6.70
CA MET A 106 3.45 -15.32 5.88
C MET A 106 4.95 -15.05 5.82
N ARG A 107 5.41 -13.94 6.38
CA ARG A 107 6.80 -13.45 6.26
C ARG A 107 7.46 -13.32 7.62
N ASN A 108 8.79 -13.50 7.65
CA ASN A 108 9.55 -13.19 8.86
C ASN A 108 9.54 -11.66 9.09
N PRO A 109 9.02 -11.16 10.22
CA PRO A 109 8.83 -9.72 10.43
C PRO A 109 10.15 -8.94 10.52
N LEU A 110 11.23 -9.54 11.04
CA LEU A 110 12.54 -8.89 11.07
C LEU A 110 13.11 -8.71 9.65
N SER A 111 12.91 -9.70 8.79
CA SER A 111 13.30 -9.59 7.38
C SER A 111 12.49 -8.50 6.65
N VAL A 112 11.17 -8.44 6.89
CA VAL A 112 10.30 -7.38 6.34
C VAL A 112 10.76 -6.01 6.83
N ALA A 113 11.00 -5.85 8.13
CA ALA A 113 11.48 -4.59 8.71
C ALA A 113 12.78 -4.12 8.04
N LYS A 114 13.71 -5.04 7.80
CA LYS A 114 14.99 -4.75 7.15
C LYS A 114 14.83 -4.35 5.69
N ILE A 115 14.01 -5.07 4.93
CA ILE A 115 13.74 -4.79 3.52
C ILE A 115 13.09 -3.41 3.38
N VAL A 116 12.04 -3.16 4.16
CA VAL A 116 11.29 -1.89 4.12
C VAL A 116 12.19 -0.72 4.48
N ALA A 117 12.98 -0.81 5.57
CA ALA A 117 13.90 0.25 5.95
C ALA A 117 14.97 0.51 4.87
N SER A 118 15.46 -0.53 4.22
CA SER A 118 16.43 -0.39 3.12
C SER A 118 15.80 0.29 1.91
N LEU A 119 14.60 -0.15 1.51
CA LEU A 119 13.86 0.45 0.40
C LEU A 119 13.48 1.90 0.69
N ASP A 120 13.07 2.20 1.93
CA ASP A 120 12.75 3.56 2.35
C ASP A 120 13.97 4.50 2.20
N HIS A 121 15.15 4.07 2.64
CA HIS A 121 16.40 4.80 2.41
C HIS A 121 16.73 4.98 0.94
N MET A 122 16.68 3.90 0.15
CA MET A 122 17.03 3.93 -1.28
C MET A 122 16.06 4.77 -2.10
N SER A 123 14.80 4.84 -1.68
CA SER A 123 13.76 5.63 -2.34
C SER A 123 13.65 7.07 -1.83
N GLY A 124 14.34 7.44 -0.74
CA GLY A 124 14.22 8.78 -0.13
C GLY A 124 12.95 8.96 0.70
N GLY A 125 12.50 7.90 1.40
CA GLY A 125 11.37 7.99 2.33
C GLY A 125 10.00 7.83 1.66
N ARG A 126 9.87 7.03 0.60
CA ARG A 126 8.63 6.94 -0.20
C ARG A 126 7.76 5.71 0.10
N VAL A 127 8.16 4.84 1.04
CA VAL A 127 7.44 3.59 1.28
C VAL A 127 6.14 3.80 2.06
N ILE A 128 5.07 3.13 1.62
CA ILE A 128 3.79 2.96 2.30
C ILE A 128 3.54 1.46 2.42
N LEU A 129 3.45 0.93 3.64
CA LEU A 129 3.27 -0.50 3.84
C LEU A 129 1.80 -0.84 4.09
N GLY A 130 1.08 -1.22 3.03
CA GLY A 130 -0.24 -1.82 3.16
C GLY A 130 -0.10 -3.29 3.58
N ILE A 131 -0.74 -3.69 4.67
CA ILE A 131 -0.62 -5.04 5.25
C ILE A 131 -1.97 -5.65 5.56
N ALA A 132 -2.06 -6.98 5.50
CA ALA A 132 -3.23 -7.72 5.98
C ALA A 132 -2.84 -9.08 6.55
N ALA A 133 -3.82 -9.74 7.21
CA ALA A 133 -3.62 -11.06 7.78
C ALA A 133 -3.66 -12.20 6.73
N GLY A 134 -4.12 -11.93 5.51
CA GLY A 134 -4.25 -12.95 4.46
C GLY A 134 -5.52 -13.79 4.57
N TRP A 135 -5.86 -14.46 3.48
CA TRP A 135 -7.07 -15.26 3.34
C TRP A 135 -6.84 -16.61 2.64
N LEU A 136 -5.78 -16.76 1.86
CA LEU A 136 -5.51 -17.95 1.04
C LEU A 136 -4.77 -19.02 1.86
N GLU A 137 -5.49 -19.86 2.56
CA GLU A 137 -4.94 -20.88 3.46
C GLU A 137 -3.90 -21.79 2.79
N ALA A 138 -4.05 -22.07 1.49
CA ALA A 138 -3.12 -22.90 0.74
C ALA A 138 -1.69 -22.31 0.70
N GLU A 139 -1.55 -20.99 0.63
CA GLU A 139 -0.23 -20.32 0.70
C GLU A 139 0.39 -20.49 2.08
N PHE A 140 -0.40 -20.34 3.15
CA PHE A 140 0.07 -20.54 4.53
C PHE A 140 0.59 -21.96 4.72
N ASN A 141 -0.16 -22.96 4.24
CA ASN A 141 0.21 -24.36 4.30
C ASN A 141 1.52 -24.65 3.53
N ALA A 142 1.68 -24.05 2.34
CA ALA A 142 2.90 -24.18 1.54
C ALA A 142 4.14 -23.58 2.23
N LEU A 143 3.95 -22.57 3.06
CA LEU A 143 5.00 -21.91 3.83
C LEU A 143 5.22 -22.52 5.23
N GLY A 144 4.41 -23.50 5.63
CA GLY A 144 4.47 -24.07 6.98
C GLY A 144 4.01 -23.09 8.07
N VAL A 145 3.20 -22.08 7.72
CA VAL A 145 2.68 -21.09 8.66
C VAL A 145 1.26 -21.46 9.07
N PRO A 146 0.95 -21.60 10.37
CA PRO A 146 -0.39 -21.95 10.81
C PRO A 146 -1.42 -20.87 10.43
N PHE A 147 -2.38 -21.22 9.56
CA PHE A 147 -3.41 -20.27 9.10
C PHE A 147 -4.28 -19.72 10.23
N ALA A 148 -4.56 -20.54 11.23
CA ALA A 148 -5.34 -20.13 12.41
C ALA A 148 -4.66 -19.03 13.23
N GLU A 149 -3.33 -18.94 13.17
CA GLU A 149 -2.53 -17.95 13.91
C GLU A 149 -2.33 -16.64 13.15
N ARG A 150 -2.83 -16.51 11.92
CA ARG A 150 -2.56 -15.32 11.07
C ARG A 150 -2.88 -13.98 11.74
N GLY A 151 -3.93 -13.93 12.57
CA GLY A 151 -4.30 -12.74 13.34
C GLY A 151 -3.25 -12.35 14.37
N PRO A 152 -2.99 -13.19 15.40
CA PRO A 152 -1.93 -12.96 16.38
C PRO A 152 -0.55 -12.71 15.76
N ARG A 153 -0.19 -13.46 14.69
CA ARG A 153 1.08 -13.23 13.97
C ARG A 153 1.12 -11.86 13.29
N THR A 154 0.01 -11.37 12.76
CA THR A 154 -0.05 -10.01 12.23
C THR A 154 0.17 -8.97 13.31
N ASP A 155 -0.48 -9.13 14.48
CA ASP A 155 -0.40 -8.17 15.57
C ASP A 155 1.02 -8.10 16.14
N GLU A 156 1.64 -9.23 16.42
CA GLU A 156 3.03 -9.29 16.91
C GLU A 156 4.04 -8.79 15.84
N ALA A 157 3.82 -9.13 14.57
CA ALA A 157 4.66 -8.62 13.49
C ALA A 157 4.62 -7.08 13.38
N ILE A 158 3.45 -6.45 13.53
CA ILE A 158 3.34 -4.97 13.57
C ILE A 158 4.18 -4.41 14.72
N GLU A 159 4.12 -5.02 15.91
CA GLU A 159 4.94 -4.59 17.05
C GLU A 159 6.43 -4.72 16.74
N ILE A 160 6.86 -5.85 16.18
CA ILE A 160 8.27 -6.05 15.78
C ILE A 160 8.70 -4.99 14.78
N LEU A 161 7.91 -4.72 13.72
CA LEU A 161 8.22 -3.69 12.73
C LEU A 161 8.43 -2.33 13.39
N ARG A 162 7.47 -1.88 14.20
CA ARG A 162 7.54 -0.57 14.86
C ARG A 162 8.76 -0.45 15.75
N ARG A 163 9.04 -1.46 16.59
CA ARG A 163 10.19 -1.44 17.48
C ARG A 163 11.51 -1.48 16.72
N VAL A 164 11.62 -2.30 15.68
CA VAL A 164 12.84 -2.38 14.85
C VAL A 164 13.12 -1.04 14.16
N TRP A 165 12.09 -0.31 13.79
CA TRP A 165 12.24 0.98 13.10
C TRP A 165 12.52 2.16 14.02
N THR A 166 12.19 2.07 15.31
CA THR A 166 12.34 3.19 16.26
C THR A 166 13.41 2.99 17.30
N ASP A 167 13.55 1.77 17.85
CA ASP A 167 14.45 1.53 18.98
C ASP A 167 15.89 1.41 18.47
N ASP A 168 16.86 1.98 19.21
CA ASP A 168 18.28 1.84 18.83
C ASP A 168 18.74 0.39 19.01
N HIS A 169 18.28 -0.28 20.04
CA HIS A 169 18.45 -1.70 20.27
C HIS A 169 17.23 -2.28 20.97
N ILE A 170 16.95 -3.54 20.71
CA ILE A 170 15.78 -4.26 21.22
C ILE A 170 16.22 -5.44 22.06
N THR A 171 15.63 -5.57 23.24
CA THR A 171 15.60 -6.79 24.03
C THR A 171 14.14 -7.10 24.29
N ALA A 172 13.64 -8.19 23.73
CA ALA A 172 12.25 -8.63 23.86
C ALA A 172 12.07 -10.06 23.35
N ASP A 173 11.04 -10.71 23.87
CA ASP A 173 10.55 -11.98 23.38
C ASP A 173 9.25 -11.78 22.61
N PHE A 174 9.15 -12.42 21.47
CA PHE A 174 8.00 -12.43 20.57
C PHE A 174 7.54 -13.88 20.36
N PRO A 175 6.69 -14.38 21.27
CA PRO A 175 6.41 -15.82 21.37
C PRO A 175 5.62 -16.38 20.20
N VAL A 176 4.80 -15.59 19.50
CA VAL A 176 4.01 -16.03 18.34
C VAL A 176 4.93 -16.31 17.14
N HIS A 177 6.05 -15.61 17.02
CA HIS A 177 7.06 -15.82 15.99
C HIS A 177 8.25 -16.65 16.46
N ASP A 178 8.24 -17.11 17.73
CA ASP A 178 9.39 -17.79 18.35
C ASP A 178 10.69 -16.97 18.15
N ALA A 179 10.60 -15.66 18.37
CA ALA A 179 11.69 -14.72 18.13
C ALA A 179 12.20 -14.10 19.43
N HIS A 180 13.50 -14.24 19.69
CA HIS A 180 14.18 -13.77 20.90
C HIS A 180 15.21 -12.72 20.54
N PHE A 181 15.01 -11.50 20.95
CA PHE A 181 15.92 -10.39 20.69
C PHE A 181 16.67 -10.04 21.98
N VAL A 182 17.98 -10.13 21.94
CA VAL A 182 18.85 -9.75 23.06
C VAL A 182 19.82 -8.68 22.58
N SER A 183 19.56 -7.43 22.96
CA SER A 183 20.36 -6.26 22.57
C SER A 183 20.64 -6.18 21.06
N MET A 184 19.61 -6.50 20.25
CA MET A 184 19.71 -6.53 18.79
C MET A 184 19.58 -5.12 18.20
N ARG A 185 20.43 -4.81 17.24
CA ARG A 185 20.37 -3.55 16.47
C ARG A 185 20.09 -3.86 15.01
N THR A 186 19.17 -3.10 14.41
CA THR A 186 18.85 -3.20 12.97
C THR A 186 18.99 -1.84 12.32
N LYS A 187 19.98 -1.70 11.45
CA LYS A 187 20.27 -0.48 10.70
C LYS A 187 20.42 -0.80 9.21
N PRO A 188 19.99 0.11 8.29
CA PRO A 188 19.40 1.42 8.61
C PRO A 188 18.01 1.27 9.23
N GLN A 189 17.55 2.29 9.93
CA GLN A 189 16.13 2.50 10.23
C GLN A 189 15.52 3.33 9.11
N PRO A 190 14.19 3.33 8.90
CA PRO A 190 13.56 4.19 7.90
C PRO A 190 13.93 5.68 8.09
N LEU A 191 13.92 6.43 7.00
CA LEU A 191 14.20 7.89 7.03
C LEU A 191 13.09 8.67 7.75
N ARG A 192 11.87 8.13 7.70
CA ARG A 192 10.69 8.72 8.35
C ARG A 192 9.80 7.60 8.92
N HIS A 193 8.75 7.98 9.61
CA HIS A 193 7.68 7.02 9.96
C HIS A 193 7.11 6.38 8.68
N VAL A 194 7.23 5.05 8.58
CA VAL A 194 6.63 4.28 7.48
C VAL A 194 5.16 4.07 7.79
N PRO A 195 4.23 4.62 6.99
CA PRO A 195 2.81 4.44 7.22
C PRO A 195 2.40 2.97 7.07
N LEU A 196 1.66 2.44 8.04
CA LEU A 196 1.05 1.11 8.00
C LEU A 196 -0.43 1.25 7.67
N TRP A 197 -0.83 0.92 6.44
CA TRP A 197 -2.23 0.89 6.04
C TRP A 197 -2.78 -0.52 6.18
N ILE A 198 -3.79 -0.66 7.01
CA ILE A 198 -4.34 -1.99 7.36
C ILE A 198 -5.41 -2.39 6.36
N GLY A 199 -5.18 -3.50 5.67
CA GLY A 199 -6.12 -4.12 4.75
C GLY A 199 -7.08 -5.08 5.42
N GLY A 200 -8.20 -5.32 4.75
CA GLY A 200 -9.22 -6.28 5.15
C GLY A 200 -10.57 -5.66 5.50
N HIS A 201 -11.61 -6.49 5.43
CA HIS A 201 -13.00 -6.04 5.48
C HIS A 201 -13.74 -6.47 6.75
N ALA A 202 -13.17 -7.42 7.49
CA ALA A 202 -13.76 -7.95 8.72
C ALA A 202 -13.55 -6.96 9.89
N ASP A 203 -14.44 -7.04 10.87
CA ASP A 203 -14.42 -6.17 12.06
C ASP A 203 -13.07 -6.16 12.79
N ILE A 204 -12.40 -7.31 12.84
CA ILE A 204 -11.06 -7.40 13.44
C ILE A 204 -10.01 -6.59 12.67
N ALA A 205 -10.12 -6.53 11.34
CA ALA A 205 -9.22 -5.72 10.52
C ALA A 205 -9.50 -4.22 10.67
N LEU A 206 -10.78 -3.83 10.74
CA LEU A 206 -11.16 -2.43 11.02
C LEU A 206 -10.69 -1.99 12.39
N ARG A 207 -10.84 -2.84 13.42
CA ARG A 207 -10.32 -2.56 14.76
C ARG A 207 -8.79 -2.39 14.73
N ARG A 208 -8.06 -3.28 14.05
CA ARG A 208 -6.61 -3.16 13.88
C ARG A 208 -6.24 -1.84 13.20
N ALA A 209 -6.98 -1.41 12.17
CA ALA A 209 -6.75 -0.12 11.52
C ALA A 209 -6.95 1.05 12.48
N ILE A 210 -7.98 0.98 13.34
CA ILE A 210 -8.27 1.99 14.37
C ILE A 210 -7.17 2.03 15.43
N ASP A 211 -6.78 0.86 15.96
CA ASP A 211 -5.90 0.77 17.14
C ASP A 211 -4.43 1.04 16.80
N VAL A 212 -3.94 0.52 15.66
CA VAL A 212 -2.50 0.54 15.36
C VAL A 212 -2.17 0.97 13.93
N GLY A 213 -3.16 1.18 13.06
CA GLY A 213 -2.94 1.60 11.67
C GLY A 213 -2.72 3.10 11.52
N ASP A 214 -2.02 3.48 10.46
CA ASP A 214 -1.89 4.85 9.99
C ASP A 214 -2.90 5.15 8.86
N GLY A 215 -3.67 4.16 8.42
CA GLY A 215 -4.73 4.22 7.44
C GLY A 215 -5.45 2.88 7.28
N TRP A 216 -6.57 2.90 6.56
CA TRP A 216 -7.26 1.67 6.15
C TRP A 216 -7.26 1.53 4.63
N HIS A 217 -7.01 0.31 4.15
CA HIS A 217 -6.97 -0.01 2.73
C HIS A 217 -7.97 -1.11 2.38
N GLY A 218 -9.13 -0.72 1.86
CA GLY A 218 -10.15 -1.62 1.34
C GLY A 218 -9.84 -2.05 -0.09
N ALA A 219 -10.41 -3.17 -0.51
CA ALA A 219 -10.27 -3.65 -1.88
C ALA A 219 -11.59 -4.22 -2.40
N PHE A 220 -11.99 -3.81 -3.61
CA PHE A 220 -13.09 -4.41 -4.38
C PHE A 220 -14.46 -4.43 -3.67
N LEU A 221 -14.69 -3.51 -2.77
CA LEU A 221 -15.99 -3.30 -2.13
C LEU A 221 -16.82 -2.33 -2.98
N SER A 222 -18.15 -2.52 -3.01
CA SER A 222 -19.03 -1.48 -3.56
C SER A 222 -19.10 -0.24 -2.65
N PRO A 223 -19.58 0.92 -3.13
CA PRO A 223 -19.81 2.09 -2.29
C PRO A 223 -20.64 1.78 -1.03
N GLU A 224 -21.74 1.05 -1.16
CA GLU A 224 -22.62 0.68 -0.02
C GLU A 224 -21.92 -0.24 0.98
N GLN A 225 -21.07 -1.16 0.50
CA GLN A 225 -20.26 -2.02 1.37
C GLN A 225 -19.17 -1.21 2.08
N THR A 226 -18.65 -0.19 1.43
CA THR A 226 -17.60 0.70 1.95
C THR A 226 -18.16 1.64 3.00
N GLU A 227 -19.34 2.24 2.79
CA GLU A 227 -19.99 3.20 3.69
C GLU A 227 -20.07 2.70 5.14
N ARG A 228 -20.52 1.46 5.33
CA ARG A 228 -20.61 0.85 6.68
C ARG A 228 -19.26 0.75 7.39
N ARG A 229 -18.19 0.51 6.63
CA ARG A 229 -16.83 0.39 7.15
C ARG A 229 -16.22 1.75 7.45
N VAL A 230 -16.43 2.71 6.55
CA VAL A 230 -16.01 4.10 6.76
C VAL A 230 -16.65 4.70 8.00
N LYS A 231 -17.96 4.49 8.20
CA LYS A 231 -18.65 4.93 9.41
C LYS A 231 -17.96 4.39 10.67
N LYS A 232 -17.69 3.08 10.72
CA LYS A 232 -17.02 2.43 11.86
C LYS A 232 -15.59 2.94 12.05
N LEU A 233 -14.86 3.16 10.97
CA LEU A 233 -13.50 3.72 11.03
C LEU A 233 -13.54 5.15 11.59
N ARG A 234 -14.45 6.01 11.13
CA ARG A 234 -14.57 7.39 11.59
C ARG A 234 -15.08 7.52 13.04
N GLU A 235 -15.83 6.54 13.54
CA GLU A 235 -16.17 6.46 14.97
C GLU A 235 -14.93 6.27 15.85
N GLY A 236 -13.94 5.50 15.40
CA GLY A 236 -12.68 5.27 16.12
C GLY A 236 -11.54 6.22 15.74
N ARG A 237 -11.55 6.75 14.53
CA ARG A 237 -10.53 7.64 13.93
C ARG A 237 -11.22 8.80 13.22
N PRO A 238 -11.71 9.80 13.98
CA PRO A 238 -12.47 10.93 13.41
C PRO A 238 -11.61 11.91 12.62
N GLU A 239 -10.30 11.89 12.77
CA GLU A 239 -9.38 12.78 12.07
C GLU A 239 -9.42 12.56 10.55
N GLN A 240 -9.61 13.65 9.80
CA GLN A 240 -9.66 13.62 8.33
C GLN A 240 -8.32 13.20 7.71
N SER A 241 -7.22 13.40 8.43
CA SER A 241 -5.88 12.98 8.01
C SER A 241 -5.66 11.46 8.03
N PHE A 242 -6.58 10.68 8.65
CA PHE A 242 -6.52 9.22 8.58
C PHE A 242 -7.01 8.74 7.21
N PRO A 243 -6.11 8.23 6.32
CA PRO A 243 -6.46 7.82 4.98
C PRO A 243 -7.45 6.65 4.99
N ILE A 244 -8.47 6.77 4.16
CA ILE A 244 -9.39 5.69 3.81
C ILE A 244 -9.20 5.42 2.32
N SER A 245 -8.45 4.36 2.03
CA SER A 245 -8.05 3.99 0.69
C SER A 245 -8.92 2.87 0.13
N MET A 246 -9.21 2.92 -1.17
CA MET A 246 -9.96 1.88 -1.88
C MET A 246 -9.21 1.44 -3.14
N ARG A 247 -8.83 0.15 -3.18
CA ARG A 247 -8.44 -0.51 -4.42
C ARG A 247 -9.69 -0.87 -5.21
N THR A 248 -9.74 -0.47 -6.46
CA THR A 248 -10.88 -0.72 -7.35
C THR A 248 -10.46 -1.54 -8.56
N ARG A 249 -11.43 -2.10 -9.29
CA ARG A 249 -11.20 -2.83 -10.54
C ARG A 249 -11.51 -1.96 -11.76
N TRP A 250 -11.47 -0.66 -11.63
CA TRP A 250 -11.73 0.23 -12.75
C TRP A 250 -10.67 0.04 -13.85
N ASP A 251 -11.17 -0.15 -15.04
CA ASP A 251 -10.38 -0.15 -16.26
C ASP A 251 -10.95 0.90 -17.22
N ALA A 252 -10.36 2.08 -17.21
CA ALA A 252 -10.86 3.23 -17.96
C ALA A 252 -10.81 3.04 -19.49
N LEU A 253 -10.21 1.95 -19.98
CA LEU A 253 -10.22 1.59 -21.39
C LEU A 253 -11.39 0.68 -21.77
N GLU A 254 -11.89 -0.11 -20.80
CA GLU A 254 -12.94 -1.12 -21.05
C GLU A 254 -14.27 -0.77 -20.37
N ASP A 255 -14.24 -0.10 -19.20
CA ASP A 255 -15.42 0.23 -18.44
C ASP A 255 -16.03 1.57 -18.93
N ASP A 256 -17.31 1.79 -18.63
CA ASP A 256 -17.97 3.08 -18.89
C ASP A 256 -17.40 4.18 -17.97
N ASN A 257 -16.79 5.18 -18.58
CA ASN A 257 -16.11 6.25 -17.87
C ASN A 257 -17.08 7.15 -17.06
N ASP A 258 -18.34 7.28 -17.46
CA ASP A 258 -19.34 8.04 -16.69
C ASP A 258 -19.75 7.25 -15.43
N VAL A 259 -19.77 5.92 -15.49
CA VAL A 259 -19.97 5.05 -14.32
C VAL A 259 -18.78 5.18 -13.36
N ILE A 260 -17.55 5.14 -13.87
CA ILE A 260 -16.35 5.33 -13.02
C ILE A 260 -16.41 6.69 -12.31
N LEU A 261 -16.76 7.76 -13.03
CA LEU A 261 -16.88 9.11 -12.43
C LEU A 261 -17.94 9.15 -11.32
N ALA A 262 -19.12 8.57 -11.57
CA ALA A 262 -20.18 8.49 -10.57
C ALA A 262 -19.76 7.69 -9.32
N GLU A 263 -19.02 6.59 -9.50
CA GLU A 263 -18.47 5.81 -8.39
C GLU A 263 -17.41 6.58 -7.61
N ILE A 264 -16.50 7.31 -8.27
CA ILE A 264 -15.50 8.17 -7.61
C ILE A 264 -16.22 9.19 -6.71
N ASP A 265 -17.23 9.87 -7.22
CA ASP A 265 -17.99 10.87 -6.45
C ASP A 265 -18.69 10.21 -5.26
N HIS A 266 -19.34 9.08 -5.46
CA HIS A 266 -20.01 8.35 -4.39
C HIS A 266 -19.02 7.90 -3.29
N TYR A 267 -17.86 7.32 -3.67
CA TYR A 267 -16.85 6.96 -2.68
C TYR A 267 -16.32 8.17 -1.90
N ARG A 268 -16.15 9.32 -2.56
CA ARG A 268 -15.73 10.56 -1.88
C ARG A 268 -16.79 11.06 -0.91
N GLU A 269 -18.06 11.04 -1.29
CA GLU A 269 -19.18 11.43 -0.42
C GLU A 269 -19.25 10.61 0.85
N ILE A 270 -18.96 9.31 0.80
CA ILE A 270 -18.90 8.43 1.99
C ILE A 270 -17.57 8.52 2.74
N GLY A 271 -16.59 9.29 2.27
CA GLY A 271 -15.36 9.60 3.00
C GLY A 271 -14.12 8.78 2.60
N VAL A 272 -14.11 8.16 1.42
CA VAL A 272 -12.88 7.61 0.82
C VAL A 272 -11.99 8.78 0.39
N THR A 273 -10.72 8.70 0.77
CA THR A 273 -9.72 9.78 0.54
C THR A 273 -8.57 9.36 -0.36
N HIS A 274 -8.55 8.12 -0.81
CA HIS A 274 -7.49 7.63 -1.69
C HIS A 274 -8.00 6.47 -2.56
N PHE A 275 -7.59 6.45 -3.84
CA PHE A 275 -8.00 5.44 -4.82
C PHE A 275 -6.81 4.73 -5.43
N VAL A 276 -6.95 3.42 -5.64
CA VAL A 276 -5.95 2.59 -6.34
C VAL A 276 -6.66 1.74 -7.38
N PRO A 277 -6.96 2.26 -8.58
CA PRO A 277 -7.48 1.42 -9.66
C PRO A 277 -6.45 0.40 -10.13
N GLU A 278 -6.97 -0.74 -10.56
CA GLU A 278 -6.21 -1.85 -11.15
C GLU A 278 -6.69 -2.10 -12.58
N PRO A 279 -6.02 -1.56 -13.61
CA PRO A 279 -6.34 -1.86 -15.00
C PRO A 279 -6.21 -3.36 -15.30
N ARG A 280 -7.15 -3.91 -16.09
CA ARG A 280 -7.25 -5.36 -16.38
C ARG A 280 -6.68 -5.72 -17.74
N GLN A 281 -5.86 -4.85 -18.30
CA GLN A 281 -5.32 -4.98 -19.64
C GLN A 281 -4.33 -6.14 -19.79
N ARG A 282 -4.35 -6.77 -20.95
CA ARG A 282 -3.50 -7.94 -21.27
C ARG A 282 -2.21 -7.57 -22.00
N THR A 283 -2.08 -6.33 -22.46
CA THR A 283 -0.89 -5.80 -23.14
C THR A 283 -0.37 -4.57 -22.40
N LEU A 284 0.93 -4.33 -22.52
CA LEU A 284 1.55 -3.16 -21.92
C LEU A 284 0.97 -1.86 -22.47
N ASP A 285 0.81 -1.74 -23.78
CA ASP A 285 0.28 -0.52 -24.40
C ASP A 285 -1.17 -0.24 -23.95
N GLY A 286 -2.02 -1.28 -23.85
CA GLY A 286 -3.35 -1.15 -23.30
C GLY A 286 -3.32 -0.69 -21.83
N TYR A 287 -2.41 -1.26 -21.03
CA TYR A 287 -2.26 -0.90 -19.62
C TYR A 287 -1.87 0.58 -19.45
N LEU A 288 -0.87 1.04 -20.18
CA LEU A 288 -0.43 2.43 -20.15
C LEU A 288 -1.54 3.38 -20.64
N ARG A 289 -2.28 2.98 -21.70
CA ARG A 289 -3.41 3.78 -22.18
C ARG A 289 -4.55 3.87 -21.15
N ALA A 290 -4.87 2.78 -20.46
CA ALA A 290 -5.86 2.80 -19.38
C ALA A 290 -5.44 3.74 -18.23
N MET A 291 -4.14 3.77 -17.88
CA MET A 291 -3.60 4.70 -16.88
C MET A 291 -3.77 6.17 -17.30
N GLU A 292 -3.52 6.51 -18.56
CA GLU A 292 -3.70 7.88 -19.09
C GLU A 292 -5.16 8.33 -18.98
N ILE A 293 -6.10 7.49 -19.40
CA ILE A 293 -7.54 7.79 -19.34
C ILE A 293 -7.99 7.90 -17.88
N GLN A 294 -7.54 6.99 -17.01
CA GLN A 294 -7.88 7.01 -15.59
C GLN A 294 -7.38 8.29 -14.90
N ALA A 295 -6.18 8.77 -15.24
CA ALA A 295 -5.66 10.04 -14.72
C ALA A 295 -6.52 11.24 -15.16
N ASP A 296 -7.04 11.23 -16.39
CA ASP A 296 -7.97 12.25 -16.86
C ASP A 296 -9.30 12.21 -16.07
N LEU A 297 -9.85 11.02 -15.82
CA LEU A 297 -11.05 10.85 -15.00
C LEU A 297 -10.85 11.39 -13.58
N PHE A 298 -9.70 11.14 -12.96
CA PHE A 298 -9.39 11.68 -11.65
C PHE A 298 -9.33 13.22 -11.65
N ARG A 299 -8.71 13.83 -12.66
CA ARG A 299 -8.69 15.30 -12.79
C ARG A 299 -10.12 15.87 -12.96
N ARG A 300 -10.95 15.24 -13.79
CA ARG A 300 -12.36 15.60 -13.98
C ARG A 300 -13.17 15.50 -12.68
N ALA A 301 -12.91 14.47 -11.88
CA ALA A 301 -13.51 14.27 -10.56
C ALA A 301 -12.87 15.12 -9.45
N SER A 302 -11.95 16.02 -9.75
CA SER A 302 -11.23 16.84 -8.75
C SER A 302 -10.54 16.00 -7.67
N VAL A 303 -10.03 14.82 -8.04
CA VAL A 303 -9.10 14.04 -7.22
C VAL A 303 -7.70 14.64 -7.40
N SER A 304 -6.99 14.88 -6.30
CA SER A 304 -5.69 15.52 -6.33
C SER A 304 -4.65 14.62 -7.01
N MET A 305 -4.03 15.16 -8.03
CA MET A 305 -2.87 14.60 -8.71
C MET A 305 -1.69 15.54 -8.45
N PHE A 306 -0.47 15.04 -8.33
CA PHE A 306 0.69 15.92 -8.23
C PHE A 306 0.88 16.71 -9.53
N ASP A 307 1.22 17.99 -9.41
CA ASP A 307 1.64 18.78 -10.55
C ASP A 307 2.96 18.19 -11.12
N SER A 308 2.98 18.03 -12.45
CA SER A 308 4.11 17.46 -13.21
C SER A 308 5.32 18.41 -13.24
#